data_1f8ff6fb5e26c5eb8eb0961c56c2703a
#
_entry.id   1f8ff6fb5e26c5eb8eb0961c56c2703a
#
_cell.length_a   1.000
_cell.length_b   1.000
_cell.length_c   1.000
_cell.angle_alpha   90.00
_cell.angle_beta   90.00
_cell.angle_gamma   90.00
#
_symmetry.space_group_name_H-M   'P 1'
#
loop_
_entity.id
_entity.type
_entity.pdbx_description
1 polymer ?
#
loop_
_entity_poly.entity_id
_entity_poly.type
_entity_poly.pdbx_seq_one_letter_code
_entity_poly.pdbx_strand_id
1 'polypeptide(L)'
;VHRVLAPHARLYSEMVHANAVIHGDRARLLAMDPSEHPVALQLGGSDPEELAQAARIGEAYGYDEINLNVGCPSDRVQSGRFGACLMREPALVADCMAAIREAVSVPATVKCRIGVDDQDPQVSLFATVDACAAVGIEVFVVHARKAWLKGLSPKENRDVPPLDYALVRRLKRERPHLSVIINGGIGSLDEALTHLDGSDGVQLDGVMLGRAAYHEPALLGQADRRLFGAETVDVDAFAALDRYRPYMAARLAEGVRLATMTRHMLGLMHGRPGARAFRRILTVEAIRPGAGLEV
;
A
#
# COMPACT_ATOMS: atom_id res chain seq x y z
N VAL A 1 -5.18 13.65 0.20
CA VAL A 1 -6.34 13.33 1.08
C VAL A 1 -5.91 12.46 2.26
N HIS A 2 -5.38 11.23 2.02
CA HIS A 2 -4.99 10.31 3.12
C HIS A 2 -3.96 10.94 4.06
N ARG A 3 -2.94 11.65 3.54
CA ARG A 3 -1.95 12.38 4.33
C ARG A 3 -2.57 13.46 5.23
N VAL A 4 -3.60 14.16 4.73
CA VAL A 4 -4.32 15.17 5.52
C VAL A 4 -5.07 14.54 6.70
N LEU A 5 -5.58 13.32 6.53
CA LEU A 5 -6.30 12.57 7.55
C LEU A 5 -5.35 11.90 8.56
N ALA A 6 -4.23 11.37 8.09
CA ALA A 6 -3.28 10.60 8.90
C ALA A 6 -1.82 11.04 8.60
N PRO A 7 -1.37 12.15 9.19
CA PRO A 7 -0.04 12.70 9.01
C PRO A 7 1.12 11.75 9.31
N HIS A 8 0.99 10.81 10.24
CA HIS A 8 2.06 9.87 10.61
C HIS A 8 2.02 8.55 9.85
N ALA A 9 0.91 8.22 9.17
CA ALA A 9 0.80 6.96 8.44
C ALA A 9 1.76 6.94 7.24
N ARG A 10 2.44 5.81 7.01
CA ARG A 10 3.18 5.58 5.78
C ARG A 10 2.21 5.31 4.63
N LEU A 11 2.31 6.09 3.57
CA LEU A 11 1.55 5.91 2.35
C LEU A 11 2.34 5.05 1.36
N TYR A 12 1.62 4.39 0.45
CA TYR A 12 2.22 3.59 -0.61
C TYR A 12 1.73 4.09 -1.97
N SER A 13 2.65 4.17 -2.92
CA SER A 13 2.28 4.43 -4.32
C SER A 13 1.45 3.26 -4.88
N GLU A 14 0.80 3.46 -6.02
CA GLU A 14 0.39 2.34 -6.87
C GLU A 14 1.64 1.56 -7.29
N MET A 15 1.48 0.26 -7.58
CA MET A 15 2.59 -0.55 -8.09
C MET A 15 3.03 -0.06 -9.47
N VAL A 16 4.29 0.31 -9.60
CA VAL A 16 4.92 0.70 -10.88
C VAL A 16 5.90 -0.39 -11.31
N HIS A 17 5.82 -0.82 -12.57
CA HIS A 17 6.78 -1.79 -13.10
C HIS A 17 8.17 -1.17 -13.26
N ALA A 18 9.25 -1.90 -12.92
CA ALA A 18 10.62 -1.40 -12.98
C ALA A 18 10.95 -0.79 -14.36
N ASN A 19 10.62 -1.45 -15.45
CA ASN A 19 10.83 -0.93 -16.80
C ASN A 19 10.05 0.35 -17.11
N ALA A 20 8.88 0.54 -16.50
CA ALA A 20 8.15 1.79 -16.64
C ALA A 20 8.85 2.95 -15.91
N VAL A 21 9.50 2.66 -14.77
CA VAL A 21 10.34 3.65 -14.06
C VAL A 21 11.60 3.98 -14.86
N ILE A 22 12.22 2.98 -15.48
CA ILE A 22 13.47 3.15 -16.22
C ILE A 22 13.25 3.92 -17.54
N HIS A 23 12.25 3.51 -18.32
CA HIS A 23 12.05 3.94 -19.71
C HIS A 23 10.84 4.83 -19.94
N GLY A 24 9.93 4.93 -18.96
CA GLY A 24 8.69 5.71 -19.07
C GLY A 24 8.83 7.17 -18.67
N ASP A 25 7.69 7.85 -18.64
CA ASP A 25 7.57 9.23 -18.14
C ASP A 25 7.65 9.24 -16.61
N ARG A 26 8.86 9.41 -16.10
CA ARG A 26 9.15 9.40 -14.65
C ARG A 26 8.44 10.52 -13.92
N ALA A 27 8.36 11.71 -14.52
CA ALA A 27 7.70 12.85 -13.90
C ALA A 27 6.21 12.55 -13.63
N ARG A 28 5.57 11.84 -14.55
CA ARG A 28 4.17 11.41 -14.38
C ARG A 28 4.02 10.22 -13.44
N LEU A 29 4.95 9.26 -13.46
CA LEU A 29 4.83 8.00 -12.72
C LEU A 29 5.24 8.14 -11.24
N LEU A 30 6.20 9.00 -10.96
CA LEU A 30 6.87 9.11 -9.66
C LEU A 30 6.64 10.46 -8.97
N ALA A 31 5.94 11.40 -9.63
CA ALA A 31 5.67 12.70 -8.99
C ALA A 31 4.83 12.51 -7.72
N MET A 32 5.28 13.14 -6.65
CA MET A 32 4.53 13.28 -5.41
C MET A 32 4.71 14.69 -4.87
N ASP A 33 3.80 15.13 -4.04
CA ASP A 33 3.93 16.41 -3.34
C ASP A 33 4.82 16.22 -2.10
N PRO A 34 5.73 17.14 -1.79
CA PRO A 34 6.58 17.03 -0.60
C PRO A 34 5.80 16.87 0.72
N SER A 35 4.57 17.34 0.78
CA SER A 35 3.70 17.14 1.94
C SER A 35 3.21 15.69 2.11
N GLU A 36 3.41 14.80 1.14
CA GLU A 36 2.92 13.42 1.20
C GLU A 36 3.82 12.47 2.00
N HIS A 37 5.06 12.87 2.34
CA HIS A 37 5.97 12.06 3.15
C HIS A 37 5.41 11.66 4.52
N PRO A 38 5.71 10.42 5.02
CA PRO A 38 6.52 9.39 4.39
C PRO A 38 5.74 8.54 3.37
N VAL A 39 6.36 8.31 2.19
CA VAL A 39 5.76 7.54 1.08
C VAL A 39 6.71 6.42 0.62
N ALA A 40 6.19 5.21 0.50
CA ALA A 40 6.87 4.07 -0.10
C ALA A 40 6.56 3.97 -1.60
N LEU A 41 7.60 3.81 -2.44
CA LEU A 41 7.44 3.41 -3.84
C LEU A 41 7.27 1.90 -3.92
N GLN A 42 6.14 1.42 -4.44
CA GLN A 42 5.98 0.00 -4.69
C GLN A 42 6.37 -0.36 -6.13
N LEU A 43 7.39 -1.20 -6.26
CA LEU A 43 7.88 -1.71 -7.55
C LEU A 43 7.31 -3.10 -7.85
N GLY A 44 7.11 -3.36 -9.14
CA GLY A 44 6.88 -4.69 -9.70
C GLY A 44 7.96 -5.02 -10.72
N GLY A 45 8.44 -6.25 -10.68
CA GLY A 45 9.50 -6.75 -11.56
C GLY A 45 10.04 -8.07 -11.04
N SER A 46 10.91 -8.71 -11.81
CA SER A 46 11.57 -9.97 -11.46
C SER A 46 13.03 -10.03 -11.94
N ASP A 47 13.52 -8.95 -12.50
CA ASP A 47 14.92 -8.81 -12.88
C ASP A 47 15.66 -7.96 -11.81
N PRO A 48 16.70 -8.51 -11.13
CA PRO A 48 17.41 -7.80 -10.08
C PRO A 48 18.07 -6.49 -10.54
N GLU A 49 18.65 -6.45 -11.76
CA GLU A 49 19.33 -5.26 -12.26
C GLU A 49 18.34 -4.14 -12.59
N GLU A 50 17.22 -4.47 -13.24
CA GLU A 50 16.14 -3.52 -13.53
C GLU A 50 15.53 -2.97 -12.22
N LEU A 51 15.31 -3.83 -11.24
CA LEU A 51 14.77 -3.42 -9.94
C LEU A 51 15.76 -2.52 -9.17
N ALA A 52 17.05 -2.83 -9.19
CA ALA A 52 18.08 -1.97 -8.59
C ALA A 52 18.13 -0.59 -9.27
N GLN A 53 18.03 -0.54 -10.59
CA GLN A 53 18.00 0.73 -11.34
C GLN A 53 16.74 1.53 -11.03
N ALA A 54 15.58 0.88 -11.01
CA ALA A 54 14.31 1.52 -10.67
C ALA A 54 14.29 2.03 -9.22
N ALA A 55 14.89 1.28 -8.29
CA ALA A 55 15.02 1.66 -6.89
C ALA A 55 15.85 2.94 -6.72
N ARG A 56 17.02 3.04 -7.36
CA ARG A 56 17.84 4.27 -7.35
C ARG A 56 17.08 5.48 -7.90
N ILE A 57 16.31 5.28 -8.96
CA ILE A 57 15.47 6.35 -9.52
C ILE A 57 14.40 6.74 -8.50
N GLY A 58 13.73 5.79 -7.83
CA GLY A 58 12.73 6.06 -6.80
C GLY A 58 13.31 6.84 -5.61
N GLU A 59 14.47 6.43 -5.10
CA GLU A 59 15.17 7.17 -4.04
C GLU A 59 15.54 8.60 -4.47
N ALA A 60 16.03 8.78 -5.70
CA ALA A 60 16.35 10.11 -6.23
C ALA A 60 15.10 11.00 -6.40
N TYR A 61 13.91 10.44 -6.54
CA TYR A 61 12.63 11.16 -6.50
C TYR A 61 12.14 11.46 -5.07
N GLY A 62 12.87 11.01 -4.04
CA GLY A 62 12.59 11.32 -2.64
C GLY A 62 11.69 10.32 -1.92
N TYR A 63 11.45 9.13 -2.46
CA TYR A 63 10.68 8.11 -1.75
C TYR A 63 11.41 7.62 -0.49
N ASP A 64 10.66 7.47 0.61
CA ASP A 64 11.20 7.10 1.93
C ASP A 64 11.42 5.60 2.10
N GLU A 65 10.92 4.79 1.18
CA GLU A 65 11.00 3.32 1.19
C GLU A 65 10.84 2.79 -0.23
N ILE A 66 11.58 1.73 -0.56
CA ILE A 66 11.35 0.95 -1.78
C ILE A 66 10.74 -0.40 -1.39
N ASN A 67 9.54 -0.69 -1.89
CA ASN A 67 8.80 -1.90 -1.59
C ASN A 67 8.66 -2.78 -2.83
N LEU A 68 9.02 -4.06 -2.75
CA LEU A 68 8.79 -5.02 -3.84
C LEU A 68 7.43 -5.71 -3.68
N ASN A 69 6.63 -5.71 -4.74
CA ASN A 69 5.36 -6.44 -4.78
C ASN A 69 5.56 -7.91 -5.15
N VAL A 70 5.32 -8.79 -4.19
CA VAL A 70 5.33 -10.26 -4.33
C VAL A 70 3.94 -10.84 -4.02
N GLY A 71 2.87 -10.07 -4.28
CA GLY A 71 1.53 -10.47 -3.86
C GLY A 71 0.38 -10.20 -4.85
N CYS A 72 0.61 -9.48 -5.95
CA CYS A 72 -0.42 -9.17 -6.94
C CYS A 72 -0.70 -10.36 -7.85
N PRO A 73 -1.97 -10.87 -7.93
CA PRO A 73 -2.32 -12.05 -8.75
C PRO A 73 -2.88 -11.70 -10.14
N SER A 74 -2.82 -10.45 -10.60
CA SER A 74 -3.46 -10.07 -11.87
C SER A 74 -2.79 -10.71 -13.08
N ASP A 75 -3.56 -11.00 -14.14
CA ASP A 75 -3.06 -11.64 -15.38
C ASP A 75 -1.92 -10.83 -16.02
N ARG A 76 -2.03 -9.50 -16.00
CA ARG A 76 -0.97 -8.60 -16.50
C ARG A 76 0.34 -8.79 -15.75
N VAL A 77 0.26 -9.02 -14.45
CA VAL A 77 1.41 -9.24 -13.57
C VAL A 77 1.99 -10.64 -13.80
N GLN A 78 1.12 -11.64 -13.95
CA GLN A 78 1.53 -13.02 -14.25
C GLN A 78 2.24 -13.13 -15.61
N SER A 79 1.71 -12.47 -16.65
CA SER A 79 2.35 -12.46 -17.98
C SER A 79 3.74 -11.81 -17.96
N GLY A 80 3.95 -10.85 -17.06
CA GLY A 80 5.25 -10.23 -16.79
C GLY A 80 6.15 -11.01 -15.81
N ARG A 81 5.72 -12.18 -15.33
CA ARG A 81 6.44 -13.05 -14.36
C ARG A 81 6.85 -12.34 -13.06
N PHE A 82 6.02 -11.45 -12.52
CA PHE A 82 6.26 -10.77 -11.26
C PHE A 82 5.00 -10.81 -10.34
N GLY A 83 5.07 -10.20 -9.17
CA GLY A 83 3.97 -10.23 -8.19
C GLY A 83 3.82 -11.59 -7.50
N ALA A 84 2.58 -12.08 -7.35
CA ALA A 84 2.30 -13.28 -6.55
C ALA A 84 2.99 -14.56 -7.06
N CYS A 85 3.20 -14.70 -8.36
CA CYS A 85 3.88 -15.87 -8.92
C CYS A 85 5.33 -16.03 -8.40
N LEU A 86 5.99 -14.94 -8.02
CA LEU A 86 7.34 -14.98 -7.44
C LEU A 86 7.40 -15.73 -6.11
N MET A 87 6.30 -15.92 -5.40
CA MET A 87 6.29 -16.79 -4.20
C MET A 87 6.63 -18.25 -4.50
N ARG A 88 6.68 -18.65 -5.77
CA ARG A 88 7.18 -19.97 -6.18
C ARG A 88 8.70 -20.02 -6.33
N GLU A 89 9.35 -18.88 -6.35
CA GLU A 89 10.78 -18.69 -6.58
C GLU A 89 11.43 -17.84 -5.46
N PRO A 90 11.42 -18.30 -4.18
CA PRO A 90 11.94 -17.52 -3.05
C PRO A 90 13.38 -17.03 -3.23
N ALA A 91 14.24 -17.83 -3.89
CA ALA A 91 15.62 -17.45 -4.18
C ALA A 91 15.68 -16.23 -5.12
N LEU A 92 14.85 -16.20 -6.18
CA LEU A 92 14.77 -15.06 -7.10
C LEU A 92 14.26 -13.81 -6.38
N VAL A 93 13.29 -13.95 -5.45
CA VAL A 93 12.84 -12.81 -4.62
C VAL A 93 13.98 -12.28 -3.77
N ALA A 94 14.78 -13.16 -3.18
CA ALA A 94 15.95 -12.76 -2.40
C ALA A 94 17.00 -12.04 -3.26
N ASP A 95 17.30 -12.54 -4.46
CA ASP A 95 18.22 -11.89 -5.41
C ASP A 95 17.74 -10.48 -5.80
N CYS A 96 16.45 -10.34 -6.09
CA CYS A 96 15.83 -9.04 -6.36
C CYS A 96 15.96 -8.10 -5.15
N MET A 97 15.70 -8.59 -3.96
CA MET A 97 15.76 -7.78 -2.75
C MET A 97 17.17 -7.40 -2.35
N ALA A 98 18.15 -8.30 -2.55
CA ALA A 98 19.57 -7.99 -2.38
C ALA A 98 20.00 -6.84 -3.29
N ALA A 99 19.63 -6.93 -4.59
CA ALA A 99 19.95 -5.90 -5.57
C ALA A 99 19.30 -4.55 -5.25
N ILE A 100 18.03 -4.54 -4.80
CA ILE A 100 17.36 -3.31 -4.34
C ILE A 100 18.09 -2.73 -3.12
N ARG A 101 18.34 -3.56 -2.09
CA ARG A 101 18.96 -3.12 -0.84
C ARG A 101 20.37 -2.54 -1.04
N GLU A 102 21.15 -3.12 -1.94
CA GLU A 102 22.49 -2.63 -2.28
C GLU A 102 22.45 -1.33 -3.09
N ALA A 103 21.34 -1.08 -3.78
CA ALA A 103 21.20 0.07 -4.68
C ALA A 103 20.77 1.36 -3.99
N VAL A 104 20.14 1.29 -2.79
CA VAL A 104 19.54 2.44 -2.10
C VAL A 104 19.92 2.49 -0.63
N SER A 105 19.83 3.67 -0.02
CA SER A 105 20.04 3.90 1.42
C SER A 105 18.74 3.86 2.22
N VAL A 106 17.59 4.06 1.57
CA VAL A 106 16.27 3.97 2.19
C VAL A 106 15.89 2.50 2.43
N PRO A 107 14.98 2.21 3.37
CA PRO A 107 14.53 0.84 3.63
C PRO A 107 14.03 0.12 2.38
N ALA A 108 14.49 -1.12 2.17
CA ALA A 108 13.99 -2.05 1.18
C ALA A 108 13.07 -3.06 1.86
N THR A 109 11.82 -3.18 1.40
CA THR A 109 10.77 -3.98 2.07
C THR A 109 10.02 -4.87 1.08
N VAL A 110 9.38 -5.93 1.59
CA VAL A 110 8.61 -6.89 0.77
C VAL A 110 7.15 -6.84 1.14
N LYS A 111 6.26 -6.80 0.11
CA LYS A 111 4.84 -7.05 0.30
C LYS A 111 4.41 -8.33 -0.40
N CYS A 112 4.07 -9.35 0.38
CA CYS A 112 3.76 -10.69 -0.12
C CYS A 112 2.36 -11.16 0.29
N ARG A 113 2.02 -12.38 -0.13
CA ARG A 113 0.91 -13.21 0.34
C ARG A 113 1.45 -14.34 1.23
N ILE A 114 0.56 -15.24 1.66
CA ILE A 114 0.94 -16.45 2.41
C ILE A 114 1.23 -17.65 1.51
N GLY A 115 1.10 -17.52 0.20
CA GLY A 115 1.34 -18.56 -0.81
C GLY A 115 0.47 -18.37 -2.04
N VAL A 116 0.72 -19.18 -3.07
CA VAL A 116 -0.02 -19.17 -4.34
C VAL A 116 -0.58 -20.56 -4.65
N ASP A 117 -1.79 -20.59 -5.24
CA ASP A 117 -2.48 -21.79 -5.73
C ASP A 117 -2.44 -22.95 -4.71
N ASP A 118 -1.84 -24.08 -5.07
CA ASP A 118 -1.72 -25.30 -4.29
C ASP A 118 -0.59 -25.33 -3.25
N GLN A 119 0.26 -24.30 -3.20
CA GLN A 119 1.33 -24.23 -2.20
C GLN A 119 0.76 -24.34 -0.77
N ASP A 120 1.50 -25.05 0.10
CA ASP A 120 1.28 -24.98 1.54
C ASP A 120 1.65 -23.59 2.05
N PRO A 121 0.70 -22.83 2.63
CA PRO A 121 0.98 -21.47 3.10
C PRO A 121 2.10 -21.39 4.15
N GLN A 122 2.21 -22.42 5.01
CA GLN A 122 3.24 -22.46 6.04
C GLN A 122 4.62 -22.57 5.41
N VAL A 123 4.79 -23.42 4.42
CA VAL A 123 6.07 -23.59 3.72
C VAL A 123 6.38 -22.35 2.87
N SER A 124 5.42 -21.91 2.07
CA SER A 124 5.63 -20.82 1.11
C SER A 124 5.96 -19.47 1.77
N LEU A 125 5.22 -19.10 2.82
CA LEU A 125 5.44 -17.85 3.53
C LEU A 125 6.84 -17.83 4.18
N PHE A 126 7.16 -18.88 4.94
CA PHE A 126 8.45 -18.94 5.63
C PHE A 126 9.63 -19.02 4.66
N ALA A 127 9.54 -19.80 3.59
CA ALA A 127 10.58 -19.86 2.57
C ALA A 127 10.85 -18.49 1.93
N THR A 128 9.80 -17.73 1.61
CA THR A 128 9.94 -16.39 1.03
C THR A 128 10.56 -15.41 2.03
N VAL A 129 10.08 -15.42 3.28
CA VAL A 129 10.58 -14.52 4.33
C VAL A 129 12.01 -14.85 4.70
N ASP A 130 12.34 -16.13 4.93
CA ASP A 130 13.68 -16.56 5.33
C ASP A 130 14.73 -16.29 4.24
N ALA A 131 14.38 -16.52 2.96
CA ALA A 131 15.27 -16.19 1.84
C ALA A 131 15.57 -14.69 1.77
N CYS A 132 14.57 -13.82 1.93
CA CYS A 132 14.75 -12.38 1.95
C CYS A 132 15.49 -11.90 3.21
N ALA A 133 15.20 -12.48 4.36
CA ALA A 133 15.88 -12.14 5.62
C ALA A 133 17.38 -12.50 5.57
N ALA A 134 17.75 -13.60 4.91
CA ALA A 134 19.13 -14.02 4.71
C ALA A 134 19.98 -12.98 3.93
N VAL A 135 19.34 -12.17 3.09
CA VAL A 135 19.98 -11.06 2.38
C VAL A 135 19.77 -9.70 3.06
N GLY A 136 19.31 -9.70 4.32
CA GLY A 136 19.22 -8.53 5.19
C GLY A 136 17.94 -7.69 5.02
N ILE A 137 16.86 -8.28 4.54
CA ILE A 137 15.54 -7.65 4.56
C ILE A 137 14.86 -7.91 5.91
N GLU A 138 14.40 -6.85 6.55
CA GLU A 138 13.85 -6.89 7.90
C GLU A 138 12.35 -6.62 7.99
N VAL A 139 11.74 -6.04 6.94
CA VAL A 139 10.35 -5.55 6.96
C VAL A 139 9.50 -6.27 5.92
N PHE A 140 8.43 -6.92 6.40
CA PHE A 140 7.52 -7.71 5.61
C PHE A 140 6.06 -7.28 5.81
N VAL A 141 5.37 -6.89 4.72
CA VAL A 141 3.93 -6.65 4.73
C VAL A 141 3.24 -7.90 4.20
N VAL A 142 2.56 -8.64 5.07
CA VAL A 142 1.95 -9.93 4.73
C VAL A 142 0.45 -9.80 4.56
N HIS A 143 -0.05 -9.98 3.33
CA HIS A 143 -1.47 -10.15 3.10
C HIS A 143 -1.87 -11.57 3.51
N ALA A 144 -2.65 -11.70 4.57
CA ALA A 144 -2.99 -12.97 5.24
C ALA A 144 -3.94 -13.87 4.41
N ARG A 145 -3.78 -13.89 3.09
CA ARG A 145 -4.53 -14.76 2.15
C ARG A 145 -3.59 -15.36 1.13
N LYS A 146 -3.88 -16.59 0.69
CA LYS A 146 -3.28 -17.13 -0.54
C LYS A 146 -3.73 -16.32 -1.76
N ALA A 147 -2.95 -16.37 -2.83
CA ALA A 147 -3.38 -15.92 -4.13
C ALA A 147 -3.71 -17.11 -5.04
N TRP A 148 -4.79 -17.01 -5.79
CA TRP A 148 -5.09 -17.91 -6.89
C TRP A 148 -4.75 -17.22 -8.19
N LEU A 149 -3.80 -17.77 -8.94
CA LEU A 149 -3.34 -17.21 -10.20
C LEU A 149 -4.35 -17.45 -11.33
N LYS A 150 -5.16 -18.51 -11.22
CA LYS A 150 -6.21 -18.84 -12.18
C LYS A 150 -7.55 -18.97 -11.47
N GLY A 151 -8.63 -18.64 -12.21
CA GLY A 151 -10.00 -18.84 -11.74
C GLY A 151 -10.57 -17.77 -10.83
N LEU A 152 -9.76 -16.83 -10.33
CA LEU A 152 -10.21 -15.70 -9.54
C LEU A 152 -9.67 -14.37 -10.08
N SER A 153 -10.53 -13.40 -10.25
CA SER A 153 -10.12 -12.02 -10.53
C SER A 153 -9.30 -11.42 -9.38
N PRO A 154 -8.55 -10.34 -9.60
CA PRO A 154 -7.85 -9.64 -8.52
C PRO A 154 -8.76 -9.16 -7.38
N LYS A 155 -10.04 -8.88 -7.67
CA LYS A 155 -11.04 -8.53 -6.65
C LYS A 155 -11.39 -9.75 -5.81
N GLU A 156 -11.77 -10.86 -6.44
CA GLU A 156 -12.11 -12.10 -5.76
C GLU A 156 -10.94 -12.67 -4.94
N ASN A 157 -9.71 -12.53 -5.41
CA ASN A 157 -8.48 -12.86 -4.67
C ASN A 157 -8.31 -12.08 -3.35
N ARG A 158 -9.09 -11.04 -3.13
CA ARG A 158 -9.11 -10.27 -1.87
C ARG A 158 -10.25 -10.67 -0.95
N ASP A 159 -11.22 -11.46 -1.46
CA ASP A 159 -12.44 -11.80 -0.73
C ASP A 159 -12.61 -13.31 -0.52
N VAL A 160 -12.39 -14.10 -1.57
CA VAL A 160 -12.69 -15.54 -1.59
C VAL A 160 -11.70 -16.40 -0.79
N PRO A 161 -10.35 -16.29 -0.96
CA PRO A 161 -9.45 -17.09 -0.15
C PRO A 161 -9.57 -16.70 1.33
N PRO A 162 -9.58 -17.69 2.25
CA PRO A 162 -9.72 -17.41 3.67
C PRO A 162 -8.53 -16.58 4.21
N LEU A 163 -8.81 -15.78 5.23
CA LEU A 163 -7.78 -15.08 6.01
C LEU A 163 -7.15 -16.06 7.00
N ASP A 164 -5.82 -16.02 7.09
CA ASP A 164 -5.05 -16.76 8.08
C ASP A 164 -4.14 -15.80 8.87
N TYR A 165 -4.73 -15.09 9.79
CA TYR A 165 -4.00 -14.21 10.70
C TYR A 165 -3.12 -14.99 11.68
N ALA A 166 -3.53 -16.23 12.03
CA ALA A 166 -2.76 -17.08 12.93
C ALA A 166 -1.39 -17.43 12.35
N LEU A 167 -1.31 -17.68 11.05
CA LEU A 167 -0.05 -17.93 10.36
C LEU A 167 0.87 -16.71 10.36
N VAL A 168 0.33 -15.51 10.16
CA VAL A 168 1.12 -14.26 10.21
C VAL A 168 1.66 -14.02 11.63
N ARG A 169 0.85 -14.26 12.66
CA ARG A 169 1.28 -14.17 14.06
C ARG A 169 2.34 -15.24 14.40
N ARG A 170 2.18 -16.45 13.86
CA ARG A 170 3.19 -17.50 13.98
C ARG A 170 4.52 -17.07 13.35
N LEU A 171 4.50 -16.46 12.18
CA LEU A 171 5.71 -15.90 11.56
C LEU A 171 6.41 -14.92 12.50
N LYS A 172 5.69 -13.95 13.08
CA LYS A 172 6.26 -12.98 14.03
C LYS A 172 6.84 -13.67 15.28
N ARG A 173 6.14 -14.67 15.82
CA ARG A 173 6.61 -15.43 16.99
C ARG A 173 7.91 -16.18 16.71
N GLU A 174 8.03 -16.79 15.53
CA GLU A 174 9.21 -17.58 15.14
C GLU A 174 10.35 -16.73 14.57
N ARG A 175 10.05 -15.49 14.16
CA ARG A 175 11.00 -14.50 13.63
C ARG A 175 10.85 -13.15 14.35
N PRO A 176 11.08 -13.10 15.67
CA PRO A 176 10.77 -11.92 16.50
C PRO A 176 11.60 -10.68 16.13
N HIS A 177 12.76 -10.88 15.51
CA HIS A 177 13.64 -9.81 15.03
C HIS A 177 13.14 -9.11 13.77
N LEU A 178 12.22 -9.74 13.00
CA LEU A 178 11.67 -9.15 11.80
C LEU A 178 10.47 -8.26 12.12
N SER A 179 10.32 -7.18 11.38
CA SER A 179 9.13 -6.33 11.40
C SER A 179 8.05 -6.93 10.50
N VAL A 180 6.98 -7.42 11.10
CA VAL A 180 5.86 -8.06 10.41
C VAL A 180 4.63 -7.17 10.48
N ILE A 181 4.23 -6.64 9.33
CA ILE A 181 3.05 -5.80 9.15
C ILE A 181 1.93 -6.65 8.56
N ILE A 182 0.79 -6.74 9.26
CA ILE A 182 -0.36 -7.51 8.79
C ILE A 182 -1.21 -6.71 7.81
N ASN A 183 -1.70 -7.39 6.79
CA ASN A 183 -2.63 -6.85 5.80
C ASN A 183 -3.70 -7.88 5.45
N GLY A 184 -4.84 -7.39 4.97
CA GLY A 184 -5.95 -8.23 4.46
C GLY A 184 -7.16 -8.23 5.40
N GLY A 185 -8.31 -7.85 4.88
CA GLY A 185 -9.59 -7.86 5.58
C GLY A 185 -9.81 -6.74 6.58
N ILE A 186 -8.78 -6.14 7.15
CA ILE A 186 -8.86 -5.14 8.21
C ILE A 186 -9.73 -3.96 7.77
N GLY A 187 -10.88 -3.79 8.42
CA GLY A 187 -11.94 -2.86 8.06
C GLY A 187 -12.08 -1.64 8.96
N SER A 188 -11.46 -1.66 10.15
CA SER A 188 -11.58 -0.58 11.14
C SER A 188 -10.27 -0.37 11.91
N LEU A 189 -10.19 0.76 12.64
CA LEU A 189 -9.08 1.00 13.56
C LEU A 189 -9.18 0.14 14.83
N ASP A 190 -10.38 -0.29 15.22
CA ASP A 190 -10.55 -1.22 16.35
C ASP A 190 -9.95 -2.58 16.00
N GLU A 191 -10.25 -3.11 14.81
CA GLU A 191 -9.64 -4.33 14.31
C GLU A 191 -8.12 -4.18 14.15
N ALA A 192 -7.64 -3.03 13.64
CA ALA A 192 -6.22 -2.73 13.57
C ALA A 192 -5.54 -2.82 14.94
N LEU A 193 -6.14 -2.24 15.97
CA LEU A 193 -5.62 -2.28 17.35
C LEU A 193 -5.55 -3.70 17.90
N THR A 194 -6.50 -4.59 17.61
CA THR A 194 -6.43 -5.99 18.08
C THR A 194 -5.25 -6.77 17.48
N HIS A 195 -4.70 -6.32 16.37
CA HIS A 195 -3.48 -6.90 15.82
C HIS A 195 -2.21 -6.33 16.48
N LEU A 196 -2.27 -5.15 17.07
CA LEU A 196 -1.13 -4.43 17.65
C LEU A 196 -1.04 -4.55 19.18
N ASP A 197 -2.10 -4.99 19.86
CA ASP A 197 -2.16 -4.99 21.33
C ASP A 197 -1.37 -6.13 22.00
N GLY A 198 -1.01 -7.17 21.24
CA GLY A 198 -0.30 -8.33 21.76
C GLY A 198 -1.08 -9.16 22.77
N SER A 199 -2.39 -8.99 22.88
CA SER A 199 -3.25 -9.65 23.90
C SER A 199 -3.25 -11.18 23.79
N ASP A 200 -2.92 -11.72 22.62
CA ASP A 200 -2.74 -13.16 22.36
C ASP A 200 -1.28 -13.64 22.49
N GLY A 201 -0.41 -12.81 23.07
CA GLY A 201 1.01 -13.09 23.27
C GLY A 201 1.92 -12.81 22.07
N VAL A 202 1.41 -12.24 20.98
CA VAL A 202 2.20 -11.86 19.80
C VAL A 202 1.79 -10.47 19.33
N GLN A 203 2.63 -9.49 19.58
CA GLN A 203 2.47 -8.14 19.06
C GLN A 203 3.05 -8.04 17.65
N LEU A 204 2.22 -7.66 16.67
CA LEU A 204 2.68 -7.32 15.33
C LEU A 204 3.21 -5.88 15.29
N ASP A 205 4.13 -5.61 14.37
CA ASP A 205 4.83 -4.32 14.31
C ASP A 205 4.05 -3.25 13.55
N GLY A 206 3.00 -3.65 12.84
CA GLY A 206 2.17 -2.71 12.10
C GLY A 206 0.96 -3.36 11.44
N VAL A 207 0.08 -2.51 10.95
CA VAL A 207 -1.08 -2.90 10.15
C VAL A 207 -1.12 -2.09 8.87
N MET A 208 -1.50 -2.73 7.77
CA MET A 208 -1.72 -2.04 6.49
C MET A 208 -3.19 -2.15 6.10
N LEU A 209 -3.87 -1.01 6.05
CA LEU A 209 -5.22 -0.89 5.54
C LEU A 209 -5.17 -0.63 4.03
N GLY A 210 -6.04 -1.31 3.28
CA GLY A 210 -6.17 -1.07 1.84
C GLY A 210 -7.54 -0.54 1.51
N ARG A 211 -8.50 -1.43 1.25
CA ARG A 211 -9.84 -1.07 0.79
C ARG A 211 -10.61 -0.20 1.78
N ALA A 212 -10.48 -0.45 3.08
CA ALA A 212 -11.13 0.36 4.10
C ALA A 212 -10.67 1.82 4.00
N ALA A 213 -9.35 2.05 3.96
CA ALA A 213 -8.79 3.39 3.81
C ALA A 213 -9.19 4.09 2.50
N TYR A 214 -9.45 3.34 1.42
CA TYR A 214 -9.86 3.90 0.13
C TYR A 214 -11.37 4.14 0.05
N HIS A 215 -12.19 3.22 0.58
CA HIS A 215 -13.65 3.32 0.51
C HIS A 215 -14.24 4.23 1.60
N GLU A 216 -13.58 4.32 2.75
CA GLU A 216 -13.98 5.11 3.92
C GLU A 216 -12.79 5.89 4.49
N PRO A 217 -12.16 6.78 3.70
CA PRO A 217 -10.92 7.43 4.13
C PRO A 217 -11.07 8.23 5.43
N ALA A 218 -12.27 8.67 5.79
CA ALA A 218 -12.54 9.40 7.04
C ALA A 218 -12.16 8.59 8.30
N LEU A 219 -12.12 7.24 8.23
CA LEU A 219 -11.66 6.42 9.34
C LEU A 219 -10.21 6.73 9.75
N LEU A 220 -9.38 7.17 8.79
CA LEU A 220 -7.98 7.50 9.03
C LEU A 220 -7.80 8.75 9.88
N GLY A 221 -8.82 9.61 9.99
CA GLY A 221 -8.74 10.84 10.78
C GLY A 221 -8.52 10.64 12.29
N GLN A 222 -8.66 9.41 12.78
CA GLN A 222 -8.35 9.02 14.16
C GLN A 222 -7.03 8.21 14.26
N ALA A 223 -6.38 7.90 13.12
CA ALA A 223 -5.25 6.98 13.12
C ALA A 223 -4.06 7.52 13.91
N ASP A 224 -3.76 8.80 13.80
CA ASP A 224 -2.61 9.40 14.46
C ASP A 224 -2.72 9.30 15.99
N ARG A 225 -3.88 9.63 16.55
CA ARG A 225 -4.10 9.51 17.99
C ARG A 225 -4.18 8.05 18.44
N ARG A 226 -4.87 7.20 17.70
CA ARG A 226 -5.19 5.83 18.14
C ARG A 226 -4.05 4.83 17.89
N LEU A 227 -3.28 5.00 16.82
CA LEU A 227 -2.24 4.05 16.44
C LEU A 227 -0.83 4.58 16.70
N PHE A 228 -0.63 5.90 16.63
CA PHE A 228 0.69 6.51 16.82
C PHE A 228 0.81 7.23 18.20
N GLY A 229 -0.27 7.29 18.98
CA GLY A 229 -0.25 7.97 20.28
C GLY A 229 -0.01 9.48 20.18
N ALA A 230 -0.24 10.06 19.02
CA ALA A 230 -0.01 11.49 18.81
C ALA A 230 -1.05 12.33 19.59
N GLU A 231 -0.60 13.39 20.25
CA GLU A 231 -1.46 14.37 20.93
C GLU A 231 -2.10 15.32 19.90
N THR A 232 -2.88 14.77 18.98
CA THR A 232 -3.53 15.53 17.89
C THR A 232 -5.04 15.39 17.98
N VAL A 233 -5.75 16.41 17.51
CA VAL A 233 -7.20 16.37 17.35
C VAL A 233 -7.54 15.51 16.13
N ASP A 234 -8.53 14.63 16.29
CA ASP A 234 -9.06 13.83 15.20
C ASP A 234 -9.49 14.72 14.01
N VAL A 235 -9.17 14.28 12.83
CA VAL A 235 -9.50 15.01 11.59
C VAL A 235 -10.77 14.42 11.00
N ASP A 236 -11.86 15.16 11.04
CA ASP A 236 -13.08 14.71 10.40
C ASP A 236 -13.08 14.98 8.87
N ALA A 237 -14.11 14.49 8.18
CA ALA A 237 -14.20 14.59 6.74
C ALA A 237 -14.29 16.05 6.22
N PHE A 238 -14.93 16.95 6.97
CA PHE A 238 -15.04 18.36 6.59
C PHE A 238 -13.74 19.10 6.80
N ALA A 239 -13.11 18.90 7.97
CA ALA A 239 -11.78 19.45 8.23
C ALA A 239 -10.75 18.94 7.20
N ALA A 240 -10.85 17.68 6.77
CA ALA A 240 -10.00 17.13 5.72
C ALA A 240 -10.21 17.83 4.37
N LEU A 241 -11.45 18.13 4.00
CA LEU A 241 -11.77 18.90 2.78
C LEU A 241 -11.18 20.31 2.84
N ASP A 242 -11.38 21.00 3.95
CA ASP A 242 -10.87 22.37 4.13
C ASP A 242 -9.34 22.42 4.05
N ARG A 243 -8.66 21.45 4.67
CA ARG A 243 -7.19 21.32 4.60
C ARG A 243 -6.68 20.93 3.21
N TYR A 244 -7.46 20.17 2.45
CA TYR A 244 -7.08 19.72 1.10
C TYR A 244 -7.37 20.78 0.02
N ARG A 245 -8.28 21.72 0.28
CA ARG A 245 -8.71 22.76 -0.66
C ARG A 245 -7.56 23.62 -1.21
N PRO A 246 -6.60 24.11 -0.40
CA PRO A 246 -5.47 24.89 -0.93
C PRO A 246 -4.62 24.11 -1.94
N TYR A 247 -4.39 22.82 -1.68
CA TYR A 247 -3.69 21.94 -2.62
C TYR A 247 -4.46 21.81 -3.94
N MET A 248 -5.76 21.57 -3.88
CA MET A 248 -6.59 21.50 -5.09
C MET A 248 -6.56 22.81 -5.87
N ALA A 249 -6.62 23.96 -5.19
CA ALA A 249 -6.52 25.27 -5.82
C ALA A 249 -5.21 25.47 -6.58
N ALA A 250 -4.08 25.15 -5.95
CA ALA A 250 -2.76 25.22 -6.56
C ALA A 250 -2.65 24.32 -7.81
N ARG A 251 -3.09 23.06 -7.70
CA ARG A 251 -3.04 22.12 -8.81
C ARG A 251 -3.98 22.52 -9.97
N LEU A 252 -5.16 23.09 -9.69
CA LEU A 252 -6.04 23.66 -10.71
C LEU A 252 -5.38 24.79 -11.48
N ALA A 253 -4.67 25.68 -10.77
CA ALA A 253 -3.92 26.78 -11.40
C ALA A 253 -2.80 26.27 -12.34
N GLU A 254 -2.25 25.09 -12.09
CA GLU A 254 -1.31 24.39 -12.97
C GLU A 254 -1.99 23.62 -14.12
N GLY A 255 -3.32 23.67 -14.22
CA GLY A 255 -4.07 23.01 -15.28
C GLY A 255 -4.44 21.54 -14.98
N VAL A 256 -4.22 21.05 -13.76
CA VAL A 256 -4.67 19.71 -13.36
C VAL A 256 -6.18 19.71 -13.23
N ARG A 257 -6.87 18.75 -13.84
CA ARG A 257 -8.33 18.64 -13.79
C ARG A 257 -8.80 18.28 -12.37
N LEU A 258 -9.89 18.90 -11.91
CA LEU A 258 -10.48 18.62 -10.60
C LEU A 258 -10.76 17.14 -10.39
N ALA A 259 -11.30 16.44 -11.38
CA ALA A 259 -11.60 15.01 -11.31
C ALA A 259 -10.37 14.13 -11.00
N THR A 260 -9.17 14.54 -11.38
CA THR A 260 -7.94 13.79 -11.09
C THR A 260 -7.66 13.76 -9.58
N MET A 261 -7.99 14.83 -8.88
CA MET A 261 -7.78 14.97 -7.43
C MET A 261 -8.95 14.39 -6.63
N THR A 262 -10.19 14.58 -7.10
CA THR A 262 -11.40 14.19 -6.35
C THR A 262 -11.79 12.73 -6.47
N ARG A 263 -11.32 12.00 -7.49
CA ARG A 263 -11.63 10.57 -7.67
C ARG A 263 -11.26 9.69 -6.45
N HIS A 264 -10.29 10.13 -5.65
CA HIS A 264 -9.84 9.42 -4.44
C HIS A 264 -10.58 9.87 -3.17
N MET A 265 -11.59 10.73 -3.30
CA MET A 265 -12.37 11.29 -2.19
C MET A 265 -13.81 10.75 -2.15
N LEU A 266 -14.21 9.91 -3.09
CA LEU A 266 -15.62 9.48 -3.26
C LEU A 266 -16.21 8.84 -2.00
N GLY A 267 -15.38 8.20 -1.18
CA GLY A 267 -15.76 7.58 0.08
C GLY A 267 -15.67 8.49 1.32
N LEU A 268 -15.18 9.73 1.18
CA LEU A 268 -14.86 10.58 2.34
C LEU A 268 -16.08 10.85 3.25
N MET A 269 -17.26 10.95 2.67
CA MET A 269 -18.51 11.17 3.41
C MET A 269 -19.29 9.86 3.66
N HIS A 270 -18.67 8.69 3.53
CA HIS A 270 -19.34 7.41 3.74
C HIS A 270 -20.05 7.38 5.11
N GLY A 271 -21.27 6.80 5.15
CA GLY A 271 -22.08 6.71 6.36
C GLY A 271 -22.70 8.02 6.87
N ARG A 272 -22.43 9.19 6.22
CA ARG A 272 -22.96 10.50 6.67
C ARG A 272 -24.17 10.94 5.85
N PRO A 273 -25.08 11.76 6.41
CA PRO A 273 -26.10 12.45 5.63
C PRO A 273 -25.47 13.25 4.48
N GLY A 274 -26.05 13.17 3.29
CA GLY A 274 -25.50 13.86 2.11
C GLY A 274 -24.43 13.09 1.32
N ALA A 275 -23.93 11.94 1.79
CA ALA A 275 -22.88 11.16 1.12
C ALA A 275 -23.21 10.80 -0.34
N ARG A 276 -24.50 10.55 -0.66
CA ARG A 276 -24.94 10.29 -2.04
C ARG A 276 -24.82 11.53 -2.92
N ALA A 277 -25.21 12.68 -2.41
CA ALA A 277 -25.11 13.96 -3.12
C ALA A 277 -23.64 14.32 -3.36
N PHE A 278 -22.79 14.18 -2.35
CA PHE A 278 -21.34 14.38 -2.46
C PHE A 278 -20.73 13.52 -3.58
N ARG A 279 -20.99 12.21 -3.58
CA ARG A 279 -20.49 11.32 -4.64
C ARG A 279 -21.02 11.73 -6.02
N ARG A 280 -22.30 12.10 -6.13
CA ARG A 280 -22.87 12.56 -7.40
C ARG A 280 -22.17 13.80 -7.92
N ILE A 281 -21.93 14.79 -7.07
CA ILE A 281 -21.19 16.00 -7.41
C ILE A 281 -19.81 15.64 -7.97
N LEU A 282 -19.04 14.82 -7.26
CA LEU A 282 -17.69 14.44 -7.67
C LEU A 282 -17.65 13.58 -8.94
N THR A 283 -18.70 12.80 -9.22
CA THR A 283 -18.75 11.92 -10.41
C THR A 283 -19.45 12.53 -11.63
N VAL A 284 -20.20 13.61 -11.46
CA VAL A 284 -20.97 14.24 -12.54
C VAL A 284 -20.51 15.67 -12.82
N GLU A 285 -20.27 16.45 -11.77
CA GLU A 285 -19.99 17.88 -11.92
C GLU A 285 -18.47 18.13 -11.94
N ALA A 286 -17.71 17.55 -11.03
CA ALA A 286 -16.25 17.70 -10.98
C ALA A 286 -15.52 17.13 -12.22
N ILE A 287 -16.17 16.28 -13.02
CA ILE A 287 -15.56 15.73 -14.25
C ILE A 287 -15.72 16.63 -15.46
N ARG A 288 -16.56 17.67 -15.39
CA ARG A 288 -16.81 18.61 -16.50
C ARG A 288 -15.53 19.38 -16.85
N PRO A 289 -15.30 19.70 -18.12
CA PRO A 289 -14.22 20.61 -18.50
C PRO A 289 -14.37 21.96 -17.78
N GLY A 290 -13.28 22.44 -17.17
CA GLY A 290 -13.26 23.72 -16.46
C GLY A 290 -13.90 23.71 -15.06
N ALA A 291 -14.30 22.55 -14.53
CA ALA A 291 -14.80 22.44 -13.15
C ALA A 291 -13.73 22.91 -12.15
N GLY A 292 -14.12 23.83 -11.28
CA GLY A 292 -13.28 24.40 -10.21
C GLY A 292 -13.79 24.06 -8.81
N LEU A 293 -13.31 24.79 -7.81
CA LEU A 293 -13.63 24.54 -6.39
C LEU A 293 -15.03 25.03 -5.97
N GLU A 294 -15.77 25.63 -6.87
CA GLU A 294 -17.18 26.02 -6.68
C GLU A 294 -18.14 24.83 -6.76
N VAL A 295 -17.68 23.70 -7.29
CA VAL A 295 -18.42 22.45 -7.37
C VAL A 295 -18.43 21.76 -5.99
#